data_8ee3860c85f9fafaf31b1900fd798c86
#
_entry.id   8ee3860c85f9fafaf31b1900fd798c86
#
_cell.length_a   1.000
_cell.length_b   1.000
_cell.length_c   1.000
_cell.angle_alpha   90.00
_cell.angle_beta   90.00
_cell.angle_gamma   90.00
#
_symmetry.space_group_name_H-M   'P 1'
#
loop_
_entity.id
_entity.type
_entity.pdbx_description
1 polymer ?
#
loop_
_entity_poly.entity_id
_entity_poly.type
_entity_poly.pdbx_seq_one_letter_code
_entity_poly.pdbx_strand_id
1 'polypeptide(L)'
;MSAPTATWTVTEPGVYDGMPEQGQTADEVLGNETNVRAAYGQSIEYSLSTLFSFVQRYGNDNTVLVVLGDHQPSTVVSGQGASHDVPISVIAHDPKVLDQIAGWRWQDGLLPSSQAPVWPMAAFRDRLLTTFGSSP
;
A
#
# COMPACT_ATOMS: atom_id res chain seq x y z
N MET A 1 -0.78 -14.22 8.79
CA MET A 1 0.21 -14.25 7.69
C MET A 1 1.00 -12.97 7.78
N SER A 2 2.28 -13.06 8.05
CA SER A 2 3.16 -11.90 7.99
C SER A 2 3.19 -11.37 6.57
N ALA A 3 3.07 -10.07 6.42
CA ALA A 3 3.27 -9.42 5.13
C ALA A 3 4.60 -9.91 4.54
N PRO A 4 4.63 -10.25 3.27
CA PRO A 4 5.86 -10.70 2.62
C PRO A 4 6.76 -9.50 2.32
N THR A 5 7.13 -8.77 3.35
CA THR A 5 8.13 -7.71 3.21
C THR A 5 9.46 -8.25 2.69
N ALA A 6 9.67 -9.55 2.80
CA ALA A 6 10.91 -10.18 2.38
C ALA A 6 10.95 -10.63 0.91
N THR A 7 9.82 -10.82 0.24
CA THR A 7 9.82 -11.48 -1.06
C THR A 7 10.10 -10.57 -2.24
N TRP A 8 9.92 -9.28 -2.10
CA TRP A 8 10.18 -8.36 -3.20
C TRP A 8 11.45 -7.53 -3.03
N THR A 9 12.11 -7.69 -1.90
CA THR A 9 13.46 -7.16 -1.68
C THR A 9 14.55 -7.96 -2.42
N VAL A 10 14.21 -9.09 -3.01
CA VAL A 10 15.18 -10.03 -3.61
C VAL A 10 15.52 -9.69 -5.07
N THR A 11 14.89 -8.67 -5.64
CA THR A 11 14.87 -8.56 -7.10
C THR A 11 16.04 -7.83 -7.74
N GLU A 12 16.85 -7.10 -6.99
CA GLU A 12 18.07 -6.52 -7.55
C GLU A 12 19.24 -6.59 -6.54
N PRO A 13 20.35 -7.23 -6.93
CA PRO A 13 21.60 -7.13 -6.16
C PRO A 13 21.99 -5.64 -6.04
N GLY A 14 22.28 -5.17 -4.83
CA GLY A 14 22.72 -3.81 -4.59
C GLY A 14 21.63 -2.81 -4.19
N VAL A 15 20.36 -3.21 -4.09
CA VAL A 15 19.29 -2.33 -3.58
C VAL A 15 19.60 -1.81 -2.17
N TYR A 16 20.38 -2.56 -1.41
CA TYR A 16 20.81 -2.20 -0.05
C TYR A 16 22.19 -1.54 0.01
N ASP A 17 22.94 -1.46 -1.10
CA ASP A 17 24.31 -0.92 -1.12
C ASP A 17 24.38 0.59 -0.80
N GLY A 18 23.27 1.28 -0.74
CA GLY A 18 23.19 2.69 -0.35
C GLY A 18 22.48 2.92 0.98
N MET A 19 22.03 1.87 1.66
CA MET A 19 21.52 2.02 3.01
C MET A 19 22.70 2.27 3.95
N PRO A 20 22.67 3.34 4.75
CA PRO A 20 23.75 3.57 5.70
C PRO A 20 23.83 2.36 6.64
N GLU A 21 24.99 1.72 6.69
CA GLU A 21 25.32 0.69 7.70
C GLU A 21 25.23 1.23 9.13
N GLN A 22 24.97 2.51 9.29
CA GLN A 22 24.80 3.24 10.53
C GLN A 22 23.31 3.49 10.85
N GLY A 23 22.42 2.58 10.48
CA GLY A 23 21.06 2.58 11.00
C GLY A 23 21.06 2.30 12.50
N GLN A 24 20.06 2.84 13.20
CA GLN A 24 19.80 2.48 14.60
C GLN A 24 19.69 0.96 14.73
N THR A 25 20.23 0.40 15.80
CA THR A 25 20.05 -1.02 16.11
C THR A 25 18.57 -1.32 16.34
N ALA A 26 18.16 -2.58 16.16
CA ALA A 26 16.79 -2.99 16.42
C ALA A 26 16.33 -2.62 17.84
N ASP A 27 17.22 -2.72 18.81
CA ASP A 27 16.94 -2.36 20.22
C ASP A 27 16.73 -0.85 20.39
N GLU A 28 17.49 -0.01 19.71
CA GLU A 28 17.33 1.45 19.72
C GLU A 28 16.03 1.90 19.04
N VAL A 29 15.65 1.23 17.95
CA VAL A 29 14.39 1.52 17.25
C VAL A 29 13.21 1.05 18.09
N LEU A 30 13.24 -0.16 18.62
CA LEU A 30 12.15 -0.76 19.38
C LEU A 30 12.00 -0.18 20.78
N GLY A 31 13.07 0.40 21.34
CA GLY A 31 13.06 1.03 22.67
C GLY A 31 12.36 2.40 22.74
N ASN A 32 11.97 2.98 21.58
CA ASN A 32 11.33 4.30 21.52
C ASN A 32 10.20 4.30 20.48
N GLU A 33 8.98 4.59 20.94
CA GLU A 33 7.78 4.64 20.07
C GLU A 33 7.92 5.62 18.92
N THR A 34 8.58 6.76 19.10
CA THR A 34 8.82 7.74 18.05
C THR A 34 9.71 7.14 16.95
N ASN A 35 10.74 6.40 17.34
CA ASN A 35 11.64 5.74 16.40
C ASN A 35 10.93 4.64 15.61
N VAL A 36 10.06 3.86 16.28
CA VAL A 36 9.24 2.81 15.61
C VAL A 36 8.33 3.43 14.56
N ARG A 37 7.65 4.54 14.89
CA ARG A 37 6.78 5.25 13.94
C ARG A 37 7.56 5.83 12.76
N ALA A 38 8.73 6.43 13.03
CA ALA A 38 9.59 6.96 11.98
C ALA A 38 10.11 5.86 11.06
N ALA A 39 10.59 4.75 11.61
CA ALA A 39 11.06 3.60 10.83
C ALA A 39 9.94 2.98 9.99
N TYR A 40 8.73 2.88 10.54
CA TYR A 40 7.56 2.43 9.79
C TYR A 40 7.24 3.36 8.63
N GLY A 41 7.21 4.68 8.85
CA GLY A 41 7.00 5.68 7.82
C GLY A 41 8.02 5.56 6.67
N GLN A 42 9.30 5.44 7.01
CA GLN A 42 10.38 5.23 6.02
C GLN A 42 10.18 3.94 5.22
N SER A 43 9.74 2.86 5.87
CA SER A 43 9.45 1.59 5.20
C SER A 43 8.30 1.73 4.19
N ILE A 44 7.25 2.47 4.53
CA ILE A 44 6.15 2.76 3.61
C ILE A 44 6.60 3.64 2.45
N GLU A 45 7.36 4.70 2.70
CA GLU A 45 7.91 5.57 1.65
C GLU A 45 8.80 4.78 0.68
N TYR A 46 9.66 3.91 1.21
CA TYR A 46 10.50 3.04 0.39
C TYR A 46 9.65 2.10 -0.48
N SER A 47 8.65 1.47 0.10
CA SER A 47 7.75 0.55 -0.60
C SER A 47 7.01 1.25 -1.74
N LEU A 48 6.43 2.41 -1.46
CA LEU A 48 5.72 3.20 -2.46
C LEU A 48 6.66 3.73 -3.55
N SER A 49 7.85 4.20 -3.19
CA SER A 49 8.85 4.67 -4.15
C SER A 49 9.29 3.56 -5.09
N THR A 50 9.50 2.35 -4.56
CA THR A 50 9.85 1.16 -5.35
C THR A 50 8.72 0.79 -6.30
N LEU A 51 7.49 0.78 -5.81
CA LEU A 51 6.30 0.49 -6.60
C LEU A 51 6.13 1.49 -7.75
N PHE A 52 6.22 2.78 -7.47
CA PHE A 52 6.08 3.82 -8.49
C PHE A 52 7.24 3.79 -9.50
N SER A 53 8.45 3.51 -9.05
CA SER A 53 9.60 3.32 -9.96
C SER A 53 9.38 2.13 -10.91
N PHE A 54 8.80 1.04 -10.42
CA PHE A 54 8.41 -0.09 -11.25
C PHE A 54 7.37 0.32 -12.30
N VAL A 55 6.31 1.03 -11.88
CA VAL A 55 5.27 1.49 -12.80
C VAL A 55 5.82 2.47 -13.84
N GLN A 56 6.70 3.39 -13.45
CA GLN A 56 7.34 4.30 -14.39
C GLN A 56 8.19 3.58 -15.44
N ARG A 57 8.85 2.50 -15.05
CA ARG A 57 9.75 1.75 -15.94
C ARG A 57 9.03 0.76 -16.83
N TYR A 58 8.02 0.10 -16.32
CA TYR A 58 7.36 -1.04 -16.98
C TYR A 58 5.87 -0.81 -17.25
N GLY A 59 5.27 0.20 -16.65
CA GLY A 59 3.87 0.55 -16.84
C GLY A 59 3.62 1.06 -18.26
N ASN A 60 2.38 0.93 -18.70
CA ASN A 60 1.87 1.45 -19.95
C ASN A 60 0.41 1.89 -19.77
N ASP A 61 -0.21 2.38 -20.85
CA ASP A 61 -1.57 2.91 -20.79
C ASP A 61 -2.62 1.88 -20.34
N ASN A 62 -2.31 0.58 -20.45
CA ASN A 62 -3.20 -0.50 -20.00
C ASN A 62 -2.90 -0.97 -18.55
N THR A 63 -1.93 -0.35 -17.89
CA THR A 63 -1.58 -0.74 -16.53
C THR A 63 -2.60 -0.20 -15.54
N VAL A 64 -3.17 -1.10 -14.75
CA VAL A 64 -4.01 -0.77 -13.59
C VAL A 64 -3.32 -1.30 -12.34
N LEU A 65 -3.14 -0.43 -11.37
CA LEU A 65 -2.51 -0.76 -10.11
C LEU A 65 -3.54 -0.70 -8.99
N VAL A 66 -3.64 -1.75 -8.23
CA VAL A 66 -4.43 -1.80 -6.99
C VAL A 66 -3.46 -1.95 -5.83
N VAL A 67 -3.43 -0.96 -4.97
CA VAL A 67 -2.58 -0.91 -3.79
C VAL A 67 -3.45 -0.93 -2.56
N LEU A 68 -3.16 -1.82 -1.63
CA LEU A 68 -3.93 -1.94 -0.38
C LEU A 68 -3.02 -2.35 0.78
N GLY A 69 -3.45 -2.00 2.00
CA GLY A 69 -2.89 -2.58 3.20
C GLY A 69 -3.40 -4.02 3.39
N ASP A 70 -2.58 -4.88 3.97
CA ASP A 70 -2.94 -6.25 4.32
C ASP A 70 -3.50 -6.34 5.74
N HIS A 71 -2.99 -5.52 6.65
CA HIS A 71 -3.46 -5.39 8.04
C HIS A 71 -2.95 -4.10 8.68
N GLN A 72 -3.40 -3.82 9.88
CA GLN A 72 -2.89 -2.71 10.67
C GLN A 72 -1.46 -2.96 11.17
N PRO A 73 -0.63 -1.93 11.26
CA PRO A 73 0.64 -2.02 11.96
C PRO A 73 0.41 -2.24 13.46
N SER A 74 1.50 -2.46 14.19
CA SER A 74 1.44 -2.61 15.65
C SER A 74 0.78 -1.40 16.32
N THR A 75 0.22 -1.60 17.52
CA THR A 75 -0.46 -0.54 18.28
C THR A 75 0.45 0.65 18.62
N VAL A 76 1.75 0.47 18.63
CA VAL A 76 2.73 1.56 18.77
C VAL A 76 2.60 2.56 17.62
N VAL A 77 2.31 2.08 16.41
CA VAL A 77 2.15 2.91 15.21
C VAL A 77 0.71 3.38 15.06
N SER A 78 -0.24 2.46 15.10
CA SER A 78 -1.66 2.71 14.85
C SER A 78 -2.41 3.37 16.01
N GLY A 79 -1.90 3.21 17.24
CA GLY A 79 -2.60 3.59 18.46
C GLY A 79 -3.51 2.48 19.02
N GLN A 80 -3.87 2.62 20.29
CA GLN A 80 -4.82 1.72 20.94
C GLN A 80 -6.23 1.92 20.38
N GLY A 81 -6.91 0.84 20.05
CA GLY A 81 -8.28 0.88 19.53
C GLY A 81 -8.40 1.41 18.11
N ALA A 82 -7.30 1.46 17.34
CA ALA A 82 -7.35 1.81 15.93
C ALA A 82 -8.27 0.85 15.15
N SER A 83 -8.94 1.38 14.13
CA SER A 83 -9.74 0.57 13.21
C SER A 83 -8.89 -0.51 12.53
N HIS A 84 -9.51 -1.63 12.20
CA HIS A 84 -8.90 -2.67 11.37
C HIS A 84 -9.04 -2.40 9.87
N ASP A 85 -9.64 -1.28 9.50
CA ASP A 85 -9.80 -0.91 8.10
C ASP A 85 -8.45 -0.58 7.47
N VAL A 86 -8.27 -0.98 6.22
CA VAL A 86 -7.07 -0.71 5.44
C VAL A 86 -7.40 0.14 4.22
N PRO A 87 -6.53 1.09 3.82
CA PRO A 87 -6.75 1.87 2.62
C PRO A 87 -6.59 0.98 1.39
N ILE A 88 -7.41 1.24 0.38
CA ILE A 88 -7.27 0.68 -0.96
C ILE A 88 -7.19 1.84 -1.94
N SER A 89 -6.25 1.79 -2.86
CA SER A 89 -6.09 2.76 -3.93
C SER A 89 -6.10 2.07 -5.29
N VAL A 90 -6.79 2.66 -6.25
CA VAL A 90 -6.77 2.23 -7.65
C VAL A 90 -6.12 3.34 -8.46
N ILE A 91 -5.08 3.00 -9.20
CA ILE A 91 -4.31 3.92 -10.03
C ILE A 91 -4.32 3.38 -11.46
N ALA A 92 -4.77 4.18 -12.40
CA ALA A 92 -4.81 3.82 -13.82
C ALA A 92 -4.50 5.05 -14.67
N HIS A 93 -3.84 4.84 -15.80
CA HIS A 93 -3.60 5.89 -16.79
C HIS A 93 -4.85 6.09 -17.67
N ASP A 94 -5.54 5.01 -18.06
CA ASP A 94 -6.79 5.09 -18.83
C ASP A 94 -7.94 5.58 -17.92
N PRO A 95 -8.51 6.76 -18.16
CA PRO A 95 -9.62 7.28 -17.37
C PRO A 95 -10.86 6.40 -17.41
N LYS A 96 -11.06 5.60 -18.45
CA LYS A 96 -12.21 4.68 -18.56
C LYS A 96 -12.23 3.65 -17.44
N VAL A 97 -11.07 3.28 -16.89
CA VAL A 97 -10.98 2.37 -15.75
C VAL A 97 -11.59 3.04 -14.52
N LEU A 98 -11.21 4.29 -14.27
CA LEU A 98 -11.70 5.06 -13.11
C LEU A 98 -13.18 5.41 -13.27
N ASP A 99 -13.64 5.69 -14.49
CA ASP A 99 -15.05 5.94 -14.79
C ASP A 99 -15.95 4.75 -14.44
N GLN A 100 -15.48 3.52 -14.68
CA GLN A 100 -16.24 2.31 -14.34
C GLN A 100 -16.46 2.12 -12.84
N ILE A 101 -15.57 2.65 -12.01
CA ILE A 101 -15.63 2.55 -10.55
C ILE A 101 -16.05 3.86 -9.86
N ALA A 102 -16.33 4.91 -10.62
CA ALA A 102 -16.66 6.23 -10.08
C ALA A 102 -17.84 6.18 -9.08
N GLY A 103 -18.84 5.32 -9.34
CA GLY A 103 -19.99 5.10 -8.46
C GLY A 103 -19.66 4.48 -7.12
N TRP A 104 -18.43 4.05 -6.87
CA TRP A 104 -18.01 3.43 -5.61
C TRP A 104 -17.61 4.46 -4.54
N ARG A 105 -17.75 5.74 -4.82
CA ARG A 105 -17.45 6.84 -3.90
C ARG A 105 -15.96 6.95 -3.55
N TRP A 106 -15.11 6.79 -4.54
CA TRP A 106 -13.68 7.06 -4.43
C TRP A 106 -13.39 8.51 -4.10
N GLN A 107 -12.23 8.73 -3.52
CA GLN A 107 -11.68 10.06 -3.25
C GLN A 107 -10.31 10.17 -3.91
N ASP A 108 -9.93 11.37 -4.30
CA ASP A 108 -8.63 11.62 -4.91
C ASP A 108 -7.51 11.47 -3.88
N GLY A 109 -6.39 10.92 -4.33
CA GLY A 109 -5.20 10.72 -3.53
C GLY A 109 -5.13 9.36 -2.84
N LEU A 110 -4.06 9.16 -2.07
CA LEU A 110 -3.75 7.91 -1.40
C LEU A 110 -4.29 7.82 0.03
N LEU A 111 -4.73 8.93 0.60
CA LEU A 111 -5.19 8.99 1.97
C LEU A 111 -6.72 9.14 2.01
N PRO A 112 -7.45 8.08 2.40
CA PRO A 112 -8.89 8.15 2.51
C PRO A 112 -9.31 9.10 3.64
N SER A 113 -10.38 9.85 3.45
CA SER A 113 -10.97 10.65 4.52
C SER A 113 -11.73 9.78 5.52
N SER A 114 -12.07 10.36 6.66
CA SER A 114 -12.92 9.71 7.67
C SER A 114 -14.34 9.35 7.18
N GLN A 115 -14.73 9.85 6.01
CA GLN A 115 -16.03 9.59 5.39
C GLN A 115 -15.94 8.60 4.20
N ALA A 116 -14.76 8.06 3.93
CA ALA A 116 -14.60 7.05 2.90
C ALA A 116 -15.46 5.81 3.24
N PRO A 117 -16.10 5.19 2.25
CA PRO A 117 -16.87 3.98 2.49
C PRO A 117 -15.97 2.85 2.95
N VAL A 118 -16.43 2.08 3.92
CA VAL A 118 -15.74 0.88 4.41
C VAL A 118 -16.51 -0.34 3.95
N TRP A 119 -15.80 -1.29 3.33
CA TRP A 119 -16.38 -2.52 2.85
C TRP A 119 -15.63 -3.74 3.39
N PRO A 120 -16.30 -4.86 3.59
CA PRO A 120 -15.58 -6.12 3.74
C PRO A 120 -14.68 -6.40 2.53
N MET A 121 -13.48 -6.92 2.76
CA MET A 121 -12.51 -7.19 1.68
C MET A 121 -13.10 -8.08 0.58
N ALA A 122 -13.95 -9.05 0.94
CA ALA A 122 -14.67 -9.89 -0.02
C ALA A 122 -15.58 -9.08 -0.95
N ALA A 123 -16.24 -8.03 -0.42
CA ALA A 123 -17.10 -7.17 -1.23
C ALA A 123 -16.29 -6.35 -2.24
N PHE A 124 -15.08 -5.90 -1.89
CA PHE A 124 -14.18 -5.25 -2.84
C PHE A 124 -13.80 -6.20 -3.98
N ARG A 125 -13.35 -7.42 -3.64
CA ARG A 125 -13.02 -8.44 -4.62
C ARG A 125 -14.19 -8.71 -5.58
N ASP A 126 -15.37 -8.94 -5.03
CA ASP A 126 -16.54 -9.30 -5.83
C ASP A 126 -16.97 -8.15 -6.76
N ARG A 127 -16.90 -6.90 -6.30
CA ARG A 127 -17.14 -5.72 -7.12
C ARG A 127 -16.11 -5.60 -8.24
N LEU A 128 -14.83 -5.78 -7.93
CA LEU A 128 -13.75 -5.71 -8.92
C LEU A 128 -13.94 -6.74 -10.03
N LEU A 129 -14.21 -8.00 -9.66
CA LEU A 129 -14.45 -9.07 -10.59
C LEU A 129 -15.71 -8.85 -11.42
N THR A 130 -16.77 -8.31 -10.83
CA THR A 130 -18.02 -8.02 -11.55
C THR A 130 -17.84 -6.88 -12.56
N THR A 131 -17.04 -5.87 -12.20
CA THR A 131 -16.84 -4.68 -13.04
C THR A 131 -15.89 -4.94 -14.19
N PHE A 132 -14.79 -5.65 -13.94
CA PHE A 132 -13.72 -5.87 -14.92
C PHE A 132 -13.61 -7.31 -15.43
N GLY A 133 -14.33 -8.24 -14.83
CA GLY A 133 -14.37 -9.62 -15.28
C GLY A 133 -15.11 -9.76 -16.61
N SER A 134 -14.61 -10.64 -17.47
CA SER A 134 -15.35 -11.03 -18.67
C SER A 134 -16.62 -11.77 -18.25
N SER A 135 -17.75 -11.33 -18.74
CA SER A 135 -18.95 -12.19 -18.67
C SER A 135 -18.66 -13.49 -19.43
N PRO A 136 -19.01 -14.66 -18.87
CA PRO A 136 -18.82 -15.94 -19.54
C PRO A 136 -19.64 -16.02 -20.83
#